data_7d6197cdb6be00027c1cd562afec0449
#
_entry.id   7d6197cdb6be00027c1cd562afec0449
#
_cell.length_a   1.000
_cell.length_b   1.000
_cell.length_c   1.000
_cell.angle_alpha   90.00
_cell.angle_beta   90.00
_cell.angle_gamma   90.00
#
_symmetry.space_group_name_H-M   'P 1'
#
loop_
_entity.id
_entity.type
_entity.pdbx_description
1 polymer ?
#
loop_
_entity_poly.entity_id
_entity_poly.type
_entity_poly.pdbx_seq_one_letter_code
_entity_poly.pdbx_strand_id
1 'polypeptide(L)'
;MKIKEIKSITDLDRIKRSNLINSITGINSANLVGTISNDLKENLSIISSVVHIGSNPPLLGFILRPSKKTRRDTYENIFETNQFTINHIHSKMITRSHYTSTKFQKNESEFDKCKLTPEYLNRLKAPYVKESYIKIGLDLEDIHLIKSNGCRLIIGKIKHIFMPHNAIQKDGNIQLELLDSVGVNGLYTYYSLNKIAEYSYARINDTFFKKFSIND
;
A
#
# COMPACT_ATOMS: atom_id res chain seq x y z
N MET A 1 -1.18 28.30 16.43
CA MET A 1 -1.09 26.99 17.10
C MET A 1 0.07 26.98 18.08
N LYS A 2 -0.10 26.38 19.30
CA LYS A 2 1.04 26.17 20.20
C LYS A 2 1.77 24.90 19.78
N ILE A 3 3.08 25.02 19.55
CA ILE A 3 3.97 23.89 19.20
C ILE A 3 4.39 23.20 20.51
N LYS A 4 4.35 21.87 20.52
CA LYS A 4 4.81 21.03 21.63
C LYS A 4 5.89 20.08 21.15
N GLU A 5 7.04 20.09 21.79
CA GLU A 5 8.08 19.08 21.58
C GLU A 5 7.70 17.80 22.33
N ILE A 6 7.82 16.67 21.66
CA ILE A 6 7.66 15.33 22.26
C ILE A 6 9.06 14.80 22.56
N LYS A 7 9.49 14.93 23.81
CA LYS A 7 10.76 14.37 24.29
C LYS A 7 10.59 12.91 24.67
N SER A 8 11.66 12.15 24.67
CA SER A 8 11.69 10.76 25.16
C SER A 8 10.59 9.87 24.55
N ILE A 9 10.54 9.77 23.23
CA ILE A 9 9.53 8.97 22.50
C ILE A 9 9.49 7.52 22.99
N THR A 10 10.63 6.98 23.42
CA THR A 10 10.76 5.61 23.97
C THR A 10 10.02 5.42 25.30
N ASP A 11 9.84 6.48 26.08
CA ASP A 11 9.19 6.45 27.41
C ASP A 11 7.67 6.54 27.30
N LEU A 12 7.16 6.85 26.11
CA LEU A 12 5.72 6.82 25.87
C LEU A 12 5.15 5.42 26.09
N ASP A 13 3.94 5.36 26.65
CA ASP A 13 3.18 4.12 26.66
C ASP A 13 3.18 3.45 25.29
N ARG A 14 3.24 2.11 25.28
CA ARG A 14 3.36 1.30 24.05
C ARG A 14 2.30 1.64 23.02
N ILE A 15 1.04 1.85 23.44
CA ILE A 15 -0.07 2.13 22.53
C ILE A 15 0.06 3.54 21.97
N LYS A 16 0.30 4.54 22.83
CA LYS A 16 0.51 5.93 22.42
C LYS A 16 1.67 6.07 21.46
N ARG A 17 2.81 5.45 21.78
CA ARG A 17 3.99 5.42 20.91
C ARG A 17 3.67 4.79 19.56
N SER A 18 3.01 3.64 19.55
CA SER A 18 2.63 2.97 18.29
C SER A 18 1.71 3.84 17.44
N ASN A 19 0.69 4.45 18.05
CA ASN A 19 -0.24 5.31 17.33
C ASN A 19 0.47 6.55 16.76
N LEU A 20 1.29 7.22 17.58
CA LEU A 20 2.07 8.37 17.14
C LEU A 20 2.96 8.04 15.95
N ILE A 21 3.80 7.00 16.09
CA ILE A 21 4.77 6.65 15.05
C ILE A 21 4.10 6.14 13.76
N ASN A 22 2.98 5.40 13.86
CA ASN A 22 2.25 4.98 12.66
C ASN A 22 1.53 6.14 11.98
N SER A 23 1.15 7.20 12.69
CA SER A 23 0.39 8.33 12.12
C SER A 23 1.24 9.50 11.68
N ILE A 24 2.48 9.65 12.19
CA ILE A 24 3.35 10.80 11.88
C ILE A 24 3.81 10.82 10.42
N THR A 25 3.73 9.70 9.73
CA THR A 25 4.04 9.60 8.29
C THR A 25 3.01 10.32 7.41
N GLY A 26 1.88 10.74 7.99
CA GLY A 26 0.78 11.33 7.25
C GLY A 26 -0.12 10.28 6.58
N ILE A 27 -0.79 10.69 5.52
CA ILE A 27 -1.69 9.81 4.76
C ILE A 27 -0.87 8.95 3.79
N ASN A 28 -1.07 7.64 3.88
CA ASN A 28 -0.51 6.65 2.97
C ASN A 28 -1.62 6.03 2.11
N SER A 29 -1.27 5.40 1.00
CA SER A 29 -2.24 4.63 0.20
C SER A 29 -2.75 3.42 0.98
N ALA A 30 -4.07 3.17 0.91
CA ALA A 30 -4.67 1.98 1.49
C ALA A 30 -4.76 0.88 0.43
N ASN A 31 -4.15 -0.28 0.70
CA ASN A 31 -4.06 -1.37 -0.25
C ASN A 31 -4.35 -2.72 0.40
N LEU A 32 -4.79 -3.68 -0.41
CA LEU A 32 -4.87 -5.09 -0.08
C LEU A 32 -3.80 -5.85 -0.85
N VAL A 33 -3.00 -6.65 -0.18
CA VAL A 33 -2.03 -7.56 -0.80
C VAL A 33 -2.61 -8.96 -0.82
N GLY A 34 -2.86 -9.47 -2.02
CA GLY A 34 -3.33 -10.83 -2.25
C GLY A 34 -2.18 -11.78 -2.49
N THR A 35 -2.19 -12.93 -1.85
CA THR A 35 -1.18 -13.99 -1.99
C THR A 35 -1.85 -15.37 -1.94
N ILE A 36 -1.13 -16.40 -2.37
CA ILE A 36 -1.59 -17.78 -2.33
C ILE A 36 -0.43 -18.68 -1.92
N SER A 37 -0.71 -19.72 -1.12
CA SER A 37 0.27 -20.76 -0.80
C SER A 37 0.39 -21.79 -1.92
N ASN A 38 1.42 -22.65 -1.87
CA ASN A 38 1.52 -23.80 -2.77
C ASN A 38 0.36 -24.80 -2.62
N ASP A 39 -0.31 -24.83 -1.46
CA ASP A 39 -1.52 -25.62 -1.21
C ASP A 39 -2.79 -24.92 -1.68
N LEU A 40 -2.67 -23.88 -2.52
CA LEU A 40 -3.78 -23.09 -3.07
C LEU A 40 -4.67 -22.41 -2.01
N LYS A 41 -4.10 -22.07 -0.86
CA LYS A 41 -4.80 -21.29 0.19
C LYS A 41 -4.59 -19.81 -0.05
N GLU A 42 -5.68 -19.12 -0.29
CA GLU A 42 -5.72 -17.68 -0.49
C GLU A 42 -5.51 -16.93 0.83
N ASN A 43 -4.79 -15.82 0.75
CA ASN A 43 -4.58 -14.90 1.87
C ASN A 43 -4.66 -13.47 1.39
N LEU A 44 -5.23 -12.60 2.21
CA LEU A 44 -5.41 -11.18 1.91
C LEU A 44 -5.06 -10.32 3.12
N SER A 45 -4.16 -9.37 2.95
CA SER A 45 -3.71 -8.51 4.03
C SER A 45 -3.81 -7.03 3.67
N ILE A 46 -4.38 -6.22 4.57
CA ILE A 46 -4.33 -4.76 4.41
C ILE A 46 -2.93 -4.23 4.69
N ILE A 47 -2.41 -3.41 3.77
CA ILE A 47 -1.07 -2.81 3.83
C ILE A 47 -1.16 -1.32 3.48
N SER A 48 -0.55 -0.47 4.31
CA SER A 48 -0.47 0.98 4.10
C SER A 48 0.93 1.49 3.76
N SER A 49 1.87 0.60 3.57
CA SER A 49 3.29 0.94 3.34
C SER A 49 3.74 0.70 1.90
N VAL A 50 2.80 0.68 0.95
CA VAL A 50 3.16 0.55 -0.48
C VAL A 50 3.89 1.82 -0.93
N VAL A 51 5.05 1.63 -1.55
CA VAL A 51 5.91 2.73 -2.03
C VAL A 51 6.41 2.46 -3.45
N HIS A 52 6.60 3.52 -4.20
CA HIS A 52 7.29 3.49 -5.49
C HIS A 52 8.79 3.30 -5.27
N ILE A 53 9.39 2.34 -5.97
CA ILE A 53 10.83 2.07 -5.93
C ILE A 53 11.51 2.54 -7.22
N GLY A 54 10.90 2.28 -8.36
CA GLY A 54 11.45 2.70 -9.65
C GLY A 54 10.45 2.51 -10.78
N SER A 55 10.62 3.28 -11.87
CA SER A 55 9.79 3.18 -13.07
C SER A 55 10.44 2.37 -14.19
N ASN A 56 11.77 2.22 -14.17
CA ASN A 56 12.51 1.37 -15.11
C ASN A 56 13.72 0.72 -14.43
N PRO A 57 13.64 -0.55 -14.02
CA PRO A 57 12.46 -1.42 -14.11
C PRO A 57 11.28 -0.94 -13.25
N PRO A 58 10.03 -1.31 -13.59
CA PRO A 58 8.84 -0.87 -12.84
C PRO A 58 8.72 -1.67 -11.54
N LEU A 59 9.05 -1.04 -10.41
CA LEU A 59 9.14 -1.66 -9.10
C LEU A 59 8.26 -0.95 -8.07
N LEU A 60 7.52 -1.73 -7.29
CA LEU A 60 6.86 -1.31 -6.07
C LEU A 60 7.37 -2.11 -4.87
N GLY A 61 7.33 -1.50 -3.71
CA GLY A 61 7.68 -2.20 -2.47
C GLY A 61 6.68 -1.94 -1.36
N PHE A 62 6.71 -2.78 -0.33
CA PHE A 62 5.96 -2.57 0.92
C PHE A 62 6.65 -3.24 2.10
N ILE A 63 6.32 -2.80 3.31
CA ILE A 63 6.93 -3.29 4.54
C ILE A 63 6.06 -4.37 5.18
N LEU A 64 6.65 -5.53 5.43
CA LEU A 64 6.09 -6.57 6.30
C LEU A 64 6.72 -6.54 7.70
N ARG A 65 5.87 -6.65 8.72
CA ARG A 65 6.31 -6.74 10.12
C ARG A 65 7.04 -8.06 10.38
N PRO A 66 7.87 -8.13 11.45
CA PRO A 66 8.60 -9.35 11.78
C PRO A 66 7.69 -10.55 11.99
N SER A 67 8.17 -11.74 11.56
CA SER A 67 7.44 -13.01 11.69
C SER A 67 7.84 -13.83 12.92
N LYS A 68 8.88 -13.43 13.68
CA LYS A 68 9.42 -14.22 14.81
C LYS A 68 8.39 -14.60 15.90
N LYS A 69 7.41 -13.74 16.17
CA LYS A 69 6.37 -13.95 17.22
C LYS A 69 4.97 -14.15 16.66
N THR A 70 4.77 -13.90 15.39
CA THR A 70 3.45 -13.99 14.74
C THR A 70 3.68 -14.45 13.32
N ARG A 71 3.04 -15.53 12.96
CA ARG A 71 3.04 -16.01 11.58
C ARG A 71 2.60 -14.91 10.61
N ARG A 72 3.17 -14.90 9.42
CA ARG A 72 2.90 -13.96 8.34
C ARG A 72 2.67 -14.72 7.04
N ASP A 73 1.44 -15.20 6.84
CA ASP A 73 1.08 -15.96 5.65
C ASP A 73 1.44 -15.22 4.37
N THR A 74 1.21 -13.91 4.33
CA THR A 74 1.65 -13.05 3.21
C THR A 74 3.12 -13.22 2.86
N TYR A 75 4.02 -13.26 3.88
CA TYR A 75 5.45 -13.45 3.65
C TYR A 75 5.76 -14.86 3.14
N GLU A 76 5.20 -15.87 3.81
CA GLU A 76 5.43 -17.28 3.46
C GLU A 76 4.96 -17.56 2.03
N ASN A 77 3.75 -17.13 1.68
CA ASN A 77 3.18 -17.29 0.35
C ASN A 77 4.00 -16.59 -0.74
N ILE A 78 4.43 -15.35 -0.51
CA ILE A 78 5.28 -14.62 -1.47
C ILE A 78 6.61 -15.35 -1.68
N PHE A 79 7.22 -15.83 -0.59
CA PHE A 79 8.48 -16.55 -0.66
C PHE A 79 8.35 -17.89 -1.41
N GLU A 80 7.21 -18.59 -1.23
CA GLU A 80 6.95 -19.88 -1.88
C GLU A 80 6.58 -19.73 -3.37
N THR A 81 5.75 -18.75 -3.70
CA THR A 81 5.15 -18.66 -5.05
C THR A 81 5.82 -17.62 -5.94
N ASN A 82 6.64 -16.73 -5.37
CA ASN A 82 7.29 -15.60 -6.03
C ASN A 82 6.31 -14.62 -6.68
N GLN A 83 5.03 -14.62 -6.29
CA GLN A 83 4.00 -13.77 -6.87
C GLN A 83 3.06 -13.21 -5.81
N PHE A 84 2.58 -11.99 -6.06
CA PHE A 84 1.58 -11.33 -5.23
C PHE A 84 0.82 -10.26 -6.01
N THR A 85 -0.27 -9.79 -5.45
CA THR A 85 -1.04 -8.68 -6.02
C THR A 85 -1.12 -7.51 -5.04
N ILE A 86 -1.22 -6.29 -5.58
CA ILE A 86 -1.56 -5.08 -4.82
C ILE A 86 -2.87 -4.55 -5.40
N ASN A 87 -3.85 -4.31 -4.55
CA ASN A 87 -5.19 -3.91 -4.94
C ASN A 87 -5.60 -2.68 -4.13
N HIS A 88 -5.91 -1.56 -4.82
CA HIS A 88 -6.30 -0.32 -4.14
C HIS A 88 -7.66 -0.46 -3.47
N ILE A 89 -7.78 0.13 -2.29
CA ILE A 89 -9.03 0.21 -1.55
C ILE A 89 -9.78 1.48 -1.97
N HIS A 90 -11.08 1.35 -2.26
CA HIS A 90 -12.00 2.47 -2.45
C HIS A 90 -13.02 2.57 -1.29
N SER A 91 -13.74 3.68 -1.17
CA SER A 91 -14.56 3.98 0.01
C SER A 91 -15.57 2.90 0.37
N LYS A 92 -16.21 2.27 -0.62
CA LYS A 92 -17.26 1.27 -0.41
C LYS A 92 -16.75 -0.08 0.14
N MET A 93 -15.43 -0.32 0.14
CA MET A 93 -14.87 -1.56 0.64
C MET A 93 -14.01 -1.40 1.92
N ILE A 94 -13.92 -0.19 2.50
CA ILE A 94 -13.08 0.11 3.67
C ILE A 94 -13.31 -0.88 4.80
N THR A 95 -14.57 -1.06 5.23
CA THR A 95 -14.90 -1.93 6.37
C THR A 95 -14.41 -3.35 6.14
N ARG A 96 -14.72 -3.95 5.00
CA ARG A 96 -14.29 -5.31 4.64
C ARG A 96 -12.76 -5.41 4.59
N SER A 97 -12.12 -4.43 3.97
CA SER A 97 -10.66 -4.36 3.85
C SER A 97 -9.97 -4.20 5.22
N HIS A 98 -10.53 -3.37 6.10
CA HIS A 98 -9.98 -3.15 7.44
C HIS A 98 -9.91 -4.46 8.24
N TYR A 99 -10.98 -5.26 8.19
CA TYR A 99 -11.06 -6.51 8.95
C TYR A 99 -10.15 -7.63 8.41
N THR A 100 -9.51 -7.49 7.23
CA THR A 100 -8.44 -8.41 6.81
C THR A 100 -7.18 -8.30 7.71
N SER A 101 -7.11 -7.31 8.59
CA SER A 101 -6.07 -7.20 9.63
C SER A 101 -6.29 -8.13 10.83
N THR A 102 -7.44 -8.79 10.91
CA THR A 102 -7.79 -9.73 11.97
C THR A 102 -6.89 -10.96 11.89
N LYS A 103 -6.51 -11.50 13.05
CA LYS A 103 -5.72 -12.73 13.14
C LYS A 103 -6.65 -13.95 12.99
N PHE A 104 -6.91 -14.35 11.77
CA PHE A 104 -7.62 -15.58 11.49
C PHE A 104 -6.72 -16.81 11.69
N GLN A 105 -7.35 -18.00 11.77
CA GLN A 105 -6.61 -19.26 11.83
C GLN A 105 -6.03 -19.61 10.44
N LYS A 106 -5.01 -20.46 10.40
CA LYS A 106 -4.29 -20.82 9.16
C LYS A 106 -5.18 -21.35 8.02
N ASN A 107 -6.31 -21.93 8.36
CA ASN A 107 -7.26 -22.53 7.43
C ASN A 107 -8.44 -21.62 7.07
N GLU A 108 -8.44 -20.39 7.55
CA GLU A 108 -9.46 -19.38 7.28
C GLU A 108 -8.92 -18.32 6.32
N SER A 109 -9.59 -18.12 5.18
CA SER A 109 -9.24 -17.09 4.22
C SER A 109 -9.88 -15.75 4.59
N GLU A 110 -9.10 -14.67 4.56
CA GLU A 110 -9.62 -13.31 4.72
C GLU A 110 -10.62 -12.96 3.61
N PHE A 111 -10.46 -13.50 2.41
CA PHE A 111 -11.44 -13.33 1.34
C PHE A 111 -12.82 -13.76 1.79
N ASP A 112 -12.95 -14.98 2.32
CA ASP A 112 -14.22 -15.53 2.78
C ASP A 112 -14.78 -14.79 3.98
N LYS A 113 -13.92 -14.56 5.00
CA LYS A 113 -14.32 -13.92 6.26
C LYS A 113 -14.74 -12.47 6.09
N CYS A 114 -14.07 -11.75 5.22
CA CYS A 114 -14.33 -10.34 4.95
C CYS A 114 -15.27 -10.12 3.76
N LYS A 115 -15.77 -11.20 3.13
CA LYS A 115 -16.69 -11.14 1.98
C LYS A 115 -16.12 -10.35 0.81
N LEU A 116 -14.81 -10.51 0.55
CA LEU A 116 -14.13 -10.04 -0.64
C LEU A 116 -13.98 -11.20 -1.61
N THR A 117 -14.00 -10.90 -2.92
CA THR A 117 -14.02 -11.94 -3.95
C THR A 117 -12.63 -12.08 -4.58
N PRO A 118 -11.98 -13.26 -4.51
CA PRO A 118 -10.75 -13.50 -5.24
C PRO A 118 -11.03 -13.52 -6.75
N GLU A 119 -10.11 -12.97 -7.52
CA GLU A 119 -10.18 -12.94 -8.97
C GLU A 119 -8.81 -13.30 -9.56
N TYR A 120 -8.80 -14.20 -10.54
CA TYR A 120 -7.57 -14.67 -11.19
C TYR A 120 -7.49 -14.13 -12.62
N LEU A 121 -6.45 -13.36 -12.92
CA LEU A 121 -6.25 -12.71 -14.21
C LEU A 121 -4.84 -13.02 -14.75
N ASN A 122 -4.73 -13.14 -16.08
CA ASN A 122 -3.48 -13.27 -16.81
C ASN A 122 -2.49 -14.33 -16.28
N ARG A 123 -3.01 -15.47 -15.82
CA ARG A 123 -2.23 -16.61 -15.31
C ARG A 123 -1.33 -16.29 -14.10
N LEU A 124 -1.55 -15.16 -13.43
CA LEU A 124 -0.91 -14.91 -12.15
C LEU A 124 -1.49 -15.87 -11.11
N LYS A 125 -0.65 -16.51 -10.31
CA LYS A 125 -1.10 -17.46 -9.28
C LYS A 125 -1.82 -16.75 -8.13
N ALA A 126 -1.29 -15.59 -7.70
CA ALA A 126 -1.86 -14.82 -6.60
C ALA A 126 -3.18 -14.17 -7.01
N PRO A 127 -4.23 -14.22 -6.15
CA PRO A 127 -5.53 -13.64 -6.45
C PRO A 127 -5.48 -12.11 -6.36
N TYR A 128 -6.21 -11.46 -7.27
CA TYR A 128 -6.63 -10.08 -7.16
C TYR A 128 -7.90 -9.98 -6.33
N VAL A 129 -8.24 -8.77 -5.91
CA VAL A 129 -9.54 -8.47 -5.29
C VAL A 129 -10.49 -7.97 -6.38
N LYS A 130 -11.56 -8.70 -6.66
CA LYS A 130 -12.51 -8.40 -7.74
C LYS A 130 -13.12 -7.00 -7.61
N GLU A 131 -13.41 -6.57 -6.39
CA GLU A 131 -14.01 -5.28 -6.08
C GLU A 131 -13.07 -4.09 -6.30
N SER A 132 -11.74 -4.29 -6.29
CA SER A 132 -10.77 -3.20 -6.48
C SER A 132 -10.78 -2.67 -7.91
N TYR A 133 -10.72 -1.35 -8.06
CA TYR A 133 -10.64 -0.71 -9.38
C TYR A 133 -9.20 -0.70 -9.94
N ILE A 134 -8.19 -0.57 -9.08
CA ILE A 134 -6.78 -0.71 -9.49
C ILE A 134 -6.25 -2.01 -8.92
N LYS A 135 -5.74 -2.86 -9.80
CA LYS A 135 -5.18 -4.18 -9.49
C LYS A 135 -3.82 -4.29 -10.14
N ILE A 136 -2.80 -4.63 -9.38
CA ILE A 136 -1.42 -4.73 -9.84
C ILE A 136 -0.92 -6.13 -9.52
N GLY A 137 -0.47 -6.85 -10.53
CA GLY A 137 0.17 -8.16 -10.40
C GLY A 137 1.68 -8.03 -10.46
N LEU A 138 2.38 -8.67 -9.54
CA LEU A 138 3.82 -8.54 -9.39
C LEU A 138 4.49 -9.91 -9.24
N ASP A 139 5.68 -10.04 -9.82
CA ASP A 139 6.64 -11.06 -9.46
C ASP A 139 7.54 -10.52 -8.35
N LEU A 140 7.93 -11.38 -7.40
CA LEU A 140 8.91 -11.03 -6.38
C LEU A 140 10.25 -10.72 -7.03
N GLU A 141 10.81 -9.55 -6.75
CA GLU A 141 12.14 -9.14 -7.24
C GLU A 141 13.20 -9.31 -6.14
N ASP A 142 12.91 -8.82 -4.92
CA ASP A 142 13.85 -8.88 -3.81
C ASP A 142 13.18 -8.77 -2.43
N ILE A 143 13.90 -9.19 -1.38
CA ILE A 143 13.48 -9.09 0.02
C ILE A 143 14.64 -8.57 0.87
N HIS A 144 14.51 -7.35 1.40
CA HIS A 144 15.49 -6.75 2.29
C HIS A 144 15.09 -6.84 3.76
N LEU A 145 15.93 -7.47 4.58
CA LEU A 145 15.76 -7.51 6.02
C LEU A 145 16.23 -6.19 6.66
N ILE A 146 15.31 -5.48 7.32
CA ILE A 146 15.63 -4.32 8.14
C ILE A 146 16.12 -4.81 9.50
N LYS A 147 17.45 -4.91 9.68
CA LYS A 147 18.10 -5.54 10.85
C LYS A 147 17.70 -4.90 12.18
N SER A 148 17.46 -3.58 12.21
CA SER A 148 17.12 -2.81 13.41
C SER A 148 15.83 -3.25 14.11
N ASN A 149 14.84 -3.73 13.35
CA ASN A 149 13.53 -4.11 13.90
C ASN A 149 13.00 -5.46 13.40
N GLY A 150 13.70 -6.09 12.45
CA GLY A 150 13.31 -7.37 11.86
C GLY A 150 12.18 -7.29 10.84
N CYS A 151 11.75 -6.09 10.44
CA CYS A 151 10.84 -5.91 9.31
C CYS A 151 11.51 -6.31 7.99
N ARG A 152 10.70 -6.56 6.97
CA ARG A 152 11.17 -6.85 5.61
C ARG A 152 10.56 -5.88 4.63
N LEU A 153 11.38 -5.29 3.78
CA LEU A 153 10.92 -4.62 2.57
C LEU A 153 10.79 -5.69 1.48
N ILE A 154 9.58 -5.88 1.00
CA ILE A 154 9.26 -6.74 -0.13
C ILE A 154 9.26 -5.87 -1.37
N ILE A 155 10.04 -6.22 -2.39
CA ILE A 155 10.10 -5.53 -3.67
C ILE A 155 9.56 -6.45 -4.75
N GLY A 156 8.60 -5.95 -5.54
CA GLY A 156 8.02 -6.66 -6.66
C GLY A 156 8.15 -5.90 -7.95
N LYS A 157 8.38 -6.64 -9.03
CA LYS A 157 8.38 -6.15 -10.39
C LYS A 157 6.98 -6.23 -10.97
N ILE A 158 6.46 -5.11 -11.44
CA ILE A 158 5.12 -5.04 -12.02
C ILE A 158 5.08 -5.85 -13.32
N LYS A 159 4.10 -6.75 -13.41
CA LYS A 159 3.80 -7.57 -14.59
C LYS A 159 2.51 -7.15 -15.28
N HIS A 160 1.49 -6.83 -14.46
CA HIS A 160 0.17 -6.52 -14.96
C HIS A 160 -0.42 -5.37 -14.16
N ILE A 161 -1.14 -4.47 -14.83
CA ILE A 161 -1.94 -3.41 -14.22
C ILE A 161 -3.31 -3.45 -14.85
N PHE A 162 -4.35 -3.52 -14.03
CA PHE A 162 -5.75 -3.43 -14.47
C PHE A 162 -6.41 -2.25 -13.78
N MET A 163 -7.04 -1.39 -14.56
CA MET A 163 -7.81 -0.24 -14.07
C MET A 163 -8.77 0.25 -15.14
N PRO A 164 -9.81 1.03 -14.79
CA PRO A 164 -10.69 1.67 -15.75
C PRO A 164 -9.91 2.63 -16.66
N HIS A 165 -10.10 2.52 -17.97
CA HIS A 165 -9.38 3.31 -18.97
C HIS A 165 -9.59 4.83 -18.79
N ASN A 166 -10.79 5.25 -18.39
CA ASN A 166 -11.12 6.66 -18.17
C ASN A 166 -10.43 7.30 -16.96
N ALA A 167 -9.77 6.51 -16.11
CA ALA A 167 -8.98 7.02 -14.99
C ALA A 167 -7.53 7.36 -15.37
N ILE A 168 -7.09 7.00 -16.59
CA ILE A 168 -5.74 7.26 -17.09
C ILE A 168 -5.76 8.55 -17.91
N GLN A 169 -4.98 9.54 -17.52
CA GLN A 169 -4.79 10.79 -18.26
C GLN A 169 -3.89 10.57 -19.50
N LYS A 170 -3.90 11.54 -20.41
CA LYS A 170 -3.10 11.47 -21.65
C LYS A 170 -1.59 11.36 -21.41
N ASP A 171 -1.11 11.90 -20.31
CA ASP A 171 0.29 11.85 -19.86
C ASP A 171 0.64 10.58 -19.06
N GLY A 172 -0.34 9.70 -18.81
CA GLY A 172 -0.19 8.46 -18.06
C GLY A 172 -0.46 8.59 -16.55
N ASN A 173 -0.75 9.79 -16.03
CA ASN A 173 -1.15 9.96 -14.64
C ASN A 173 -2.53 9.34 -14.36
N ILE A 174 -2.77 8.94 -13.12
CA ILE A 174 -4.03 8.31 -12.70
C ILE A 174 -4.85 9.30 -11.87
N GLN A 175 -6.11 9.46 -12.25
CA GLN A 175 -7.08 10.26 -11.49
C GLN A 175 -7.68 9.41 -10.37
N LEU A 176 -7.04 9.42 -9.20
CA LEU A 176 -7.44 8.60 -8.05
C LEU A 176 -8.83 8.97 -7.50
N GLU A 177 -9.22 10.23 -7.64
CA GLU A 177 -10.54 10.73 -7.27
C GLU A 177 -11.68 10.07 -8.06
N LEU A 178 -11.48 9.76 -9.35
CA LEU A 178 -12.48 9.06 -10.18
C LEU A 178 -12.67 7.59 -9.74
N LEU A 179 -11.67 7.04 -9.07
CA LEU A 179 -11.66 5.67 -8.57
C LEU A 179 -12.06 5.58 -7.10
N ASP A 180 -12.48 6.72 -6.50
CA ASP A 180 -12.87 6.79 -5.09
C ASP A 180 -11.81 6.15 -4.16
N SER A 181 -10.53 6.24 -4.58
CA SER A 181 -9.40 5.69 -3.83
C SER A 181 -9.28 6.38 -2.47
N VAL A 182 -8.89 5.62 -1.45
CA VAL A 182 -8.78 6.14 -0.10
C VAL A 182 -7.35 6.11 0.41
N GLY A 183 -7.05 7.08 1.27
CA GLY A 183 -5.83 7.08 2.05
C GLY A 183 -6.09 6.58 3.48
N VAL A 184 -5.04 6.15 4.15
CA VAL A 184 -5.09 5.75 5.56
C VAL A 184 -4.00 6.44 6.35
N ASN A 185 -4.34 6.98 7.52
CA ASN A 185 -3.40 7.49 8.50
C ASN A 185 -3.33 6.54 9.69
N GLY A 186 -2.13 6.26 10.13
CA GLY A 186 -1.90 5.24 11.15
C GLY A 186 -2.33 3.86 10.67
N LEU A 187 -3.20 3.18 11.43
CA LEU A 187 -3.64 1.82 11.12
C LEU A 187 -5.15 1.70 10.84
N TYR A 188 -5.93 2.75 11.11
CA TYR A 188 -7.39 2.63 11.16
C TYR A 188 -8.17 3.92 10.85
N THR A 189 -7.52 5.01 10.47
CA THR A 189 -8.22 6.26 10.11
C THR A 189 -8.14 6.46 8.60
N TYR A 190 -9.28 6.38 7.92
CA TYR A 190 -9.36 6.47 6.47
C TYR A 190 -9.81 7.86 6.03
N TYR A 191 -9.32 8.30 4.87
CA TYR A 191 -9.58 9.60 4.27
C TYR A 191 -9.96 9.46 2.80
N SER A 192 -10.92 10.25 2.36
CA SER A 192 -11.13 10.48 0.93
C SER A 192 -10.01 11.34 0.38
N LEU A 193 -9.69 11.17 -0.91
CA LEU A 193 -8.66 11.94 -1.60
C LEU A 193 -9.32 12.96 -2.53
N ASN A 194 -8.93 14.24 -2.40
CA ASN A 194 -9.36 15.30 -3.28
C ASN A 194 -8.14 15.98 -3.88
N LYS A 195 -8.08 16.08 -5.21
CA LYS A 195 -7.03 16.85 -5.89
C LYS A 195 -7.18 18.34 -5.53
N ILE A 196 -6.11 18.94 -5.00
CA ILE A 196 -6.08 20.36 -4.65
C ILE A 196 -5.43 21.16 -5.77
N ALA A 197 -4.35 20.62 -6.37
CA ALA A 197 -3.60 21.27 -7.42
C ALA A 197 -2.86 20.25 -8.27
N GLU A 198 -2.54 20.66 -9.48
CA GLU A 198 -1.69 19.91 -10.41
C GLU A 198 -0.70 20.89 -11.05
N TYR A 199 0.57 20.50 -11.10
CA TYR A 199 1.63 21.33 -11.64
C TYR A 199 2.41 20.53 -12.70
N SER A 200 2.95 21.23 -13.69
CA SER A 200 3.95 20.68 -14.59
C SER A 200 5.25 20.38 -13.82
N TYR A 201 6.12 19.58 -14.42
CA TYR A 201 7.45 19.32 -13.85
C TYR A 201 8.19 20.65 -13.63
N ALA A 202 8.60 20.92 -12.38
CA ALA A 202 9.26 22.17 -12.01
C ALA A 202 10.63 22.31 -12.71
N ARG A 203 10.88 23.48 -13.30
CA ARG A 203 12.13 23.81 -14.01
C ARG A 203 12.68 25.13 -13.50
N ILE A 204 14.02 25.30 -13.53
CA ILE A 204 14.70 26.52 -13.08
C ILE A 204 14.25 27.79 -13.82
N ASN A 205 13.76 27.64 -15.06
CA ASN A 205 13.27 28.75 -15.90
C ASN A 205 11.78 29.05 -15.73
N ASP A 206 11.09 28.40 -14.78
CA ASP A 206 9.67 28.64 -14.55
C ASP A 206 9.42 30.08 -14.08
N THR A 207 8.27 30.62 -14.47
CA THR A 207 7.86 32.00 -14.10
C THR A 207 7.78 32.22 -12.59
N PHE A 208 7.63 31.16 -11.81
CA PHE A 208 7.68 31.20 -10.35
C PHE A 208 9.02 31.80 -9.88
N PHE A 209 10.15 31.33 -10.36
CA PHE A 209 11.47 31.82 -9.96
C PHE A 209 11.75 33.23 -10.44
N LYS A 210 11.21 33.61 -11.61
CA LYS A 210 11.35 35.01 -12.13
C LYS A 210 10.67 36.05 -11.25
N LYS A 211 9.65 35.69 -10.47
CA LYS A 211 8.98 36.60 -9.53
C LYS A 211 9.80 36.87 -8.26
N PHE A 212 10.73 36.02 -7.89
CA PHE A 212 11.55 36.15 -6.69
C PHE A 212 12.96 36.71 -6.98
N SER A 213 13.39 36.73 -8.25
CA SER A 213 14.70 37.29 -8.65
C SER A 213 14.69 38.79 -8.95
N ILE A 214 13.61 39.51 -8.65
CA ILE A 214 13.45 40.97 -8.93
C ILE A 214 13.57 41.82 -7.66
N ASN A 215 13.82 41.24 -6.49
CA ASN A 215 13.89 41.95 -5.21
C ASN A 215 15.18 41.64 -4.41
N ASP A 216 16.35 41.59 -5.06
CA ASP A 216 17.64 41.70 -4.40
C ASP A 216 18.37 42.96 -4.89
#